data_9c7c0a5d3cf6fb825ffdfe42586ec2a0
#
_entry.id   9c7c0a5d3cf6fb825ffdfe42586ec2a0
#
_cell.length_a   1.000
_cell.length_b   1.000
_cell.length_c   1.000
_cell.angle_alpha   90.00
_cell.angle_beta   90.00
_cell.angle_gamma   90.00
#
_symmetry.space_group_name_H-M   'P 1'
#
loop_
_entity.id
_entity.type
_entity.pdbx_description
1 polymer ?
#
loop_
_entity_poly.entity_id
_entity_poly.type
_entity_poly.pdbx_seq_one_letter_code
_entity_poly.pdbx_strand_id
1 'polypeptide(L)'
;MPSPQGRVSLVAFNPFDHRGIPIDDQIRNWGQLDVAPIDPDNADPYTKCRIITMNGIEAEAIMFSHHFARVCPDLDTRQLLAKVRYVEQQQQKLVNWLLPGQASVLETTLSYEQVATDLTGWVARMEPDPYLKACYEFGLLEDFDHLYRYANLYEMIEHRKAEKIVDGLTEVMPGRPTYQQHRDPLDNVRQPYDRETAAPLSKLHALTIMAAEQQTMNFYMNMGPLYMEPIARQLYQEIGMVEEEHVTHYESMLDPHETWYERLVNHEYNECYLYYSFMQTESDPRIKGFWELHLNMELEHLRLACDLMRRAEDRDPEAMLPRELPEPVTFEQNKTYIRQLLATQIDYTTLGTGIVQEAHERFEAMQDRINAERPSTEIVIDEHRHKFGEEYRLETEGPHPVPRLREKPYQ
;
A
#
# COMPACT_ATOMS: atom_id res chain seq x y z
N MET A 1 -36.49 -9.54 -3.49
CA MET A 1 -35.16 -10.15 -3.59
C MET A 1 -34.70 -10.05 -5.02
N PRO A 2 -33.68 -9.26 -5.34
CA PRO A 2 -33.05 -9.33 -6.67
C PRO A 2 -32.12 -10.55 -6.69
N SER A 3 -32.15 -11.28 -7.80
CA SER A 3 -31.31 -12.45 -8.05
C SER A 3 -29.82 -12.05 -8.09
N PRO A 4 -28.90 -12.95 -7.67
CA PRO A 4 -27.47 -12.66 -7.79
C PRO A 4 -27.12 -12.56 -9.29
N GLN A 5 -26.63 -11.38 -9.66
CA GLN A 5 -26.05 -11.15 -10.99
C GLN A 5 -24.90 -12.12 -11.18
N GLY A 6 -24.89 -12.83 -12.30
CA GLY A 6 -23.97 -13.91 -12.59
C GLY A 6 -22.52 -13.45 -12.46
N ARG A 7 -21.76 -14.17 -11.62
CA ARG A 7 -20.30 -14.15 -11.66
C ARG A 7 -19.87 -14.50 -13.08
N VAL A 8 -19.25 -13.59 -13.77
CA VAL A 8 -18.50 -13.88 -14.98
C VAL A 8 -17.43 -14.89 -14.53
N SER A 9 -17.47 -16.09 -15.07
CA SER A 9 -16.41 -17.08 -14.87
C SER A 9 -15.11 -16.46 -15.42
N LEU A 10 -14.25 -15.96 -14.53
CA LEU A 10 -12.91 -15.54 -14.88
C LEU A 10 -12.20 -16.77 -15.43
N VAL A 11 -11.67 -16.66 -16.63
CA VAL A 11 -10.81 -17.72 -17.19
C VAL A 11 -9.58 -17.79 -16.31
N ALA A 12 -9.31 -18.94 -15.72
CA ALA A 12 -8.13 -19.20 -14.91
C ALA A 12 -6.88 -18.82 -15.72
N PHE A 13 -6.06 -17.89 -15.19
CA PHE A 13 -4.83 -17.44 -15.83
C PHE A 13 -3.63 -18.04 -15.11
N ASN A 14 -2.82 -18.80 -15.86
CA ASN A 14 -1.59 -19.40 -15.36
C ASN A 14 -0.37 -18.63 -15.90
N PRO A 15 0.33 -17.81 -15.09
CA PRO A 15 1.46 -17.02 -15.57
C PRO A 15 2.63 -17.89 -16.07
N PHE A 16 2.78 -19.12 -15.58
CA PHE A 16 3.85 -20.03 -16.01
C PHE A 16 3.64 -20.61 -17.42
N ASP A 17 2.41 -20.61 -17.93
CA ASP A 17 2.10 -21.13 -19.28
C ASP A 17 2.27 -20.06 -20.37
N HIS A 18 2.53 -18.80 -19.99
CA HIS A 18 2.65 -17.70 -20.92
C HIS A 18 4.11 -17.27 -21.10
N ARG A 19 4.46 -16.97 -22.33
CA ARG A 19 5.72 -16.28 -22.63
C ARG A 19 5.44 -14.79 -22.73
N GLY A 20 6.19 -14.02 -21.94
CA GLY A 20 6.15 -12.57 -22.01
C GLY A 20 6.91 -12.01 -23.21
N ILE A 21 7.04 -10.70 -23.25
CA ILE A 21 7.90 -9.99 -24.19
C ILE A 21 9.36 -10.30 -23.83
N PRO A 22 10.20 -10.76 -24.77
CA PRO A 22 11.60 -11.04 -24.46
C PRO A 22 12.29 -9.82 -23.84
N ILE A 23 13.10 -10.02 -22.80
CA ILE A 23 13.76 -8.92 -22.05
C ILE A 23 14.57 -8.00 -22.96
N ASP A 24 15.13 -8.49 -24.07
CA ASP A 24 15.89 -7.69 -25.03
C ASP A 24 15.01 -6.72 -25.82
N ASP A 25 13.72 -6.97 -25.91
CA ASP A 25 12.74 -6.16 -26.64
C ASP A 25 11.97 -5.21 -25.71
N GLN A 26 12.25 -5.23 -24.41
CA GLN A 26 11.51 -4.43 -23.41
C GLN A 26 12.08 -3.02 -23.21
N ILE A 27 13.37 -2.79 -23.48
CA ILE A 27 13.99 -1.47 -23.32
C ILE A 27 13.40 -0.48 -24.30
N ARG A 28 12.91 0.64 -23.80
CA ARG A 28 12.21 1.68 -24.54
C ARG A 28 13.04 2.93 -24.69
N ASN A 29 12.85 3.62 -25.80
CA ASN A 29 13.42 4.95 -26.02
C ASN A 29 12.55 6.05 -25.33
N TRP A 30 13.10 7.26 -25.23
CA TRP A 30 12.45 8.36 -24.52
C TRP A 30 11.07 8.73 -25.08
N GLY A 31 10.86 8.63 -26.40
CA GLY A 31 9.56 8.88 -27.01
C GLY A 31 8.50 7.83 -26.66
N GLN A 32 8.92 6.58 -26.46
CA GLN A 32 8.02 5.49 -26.01
C GLN A 32 7.70 5.59 -24.52
N LEU A 33 8.55 6.29 -23.76
CA LEU A 33 8.35 6.55 -22.33
C LEU A 33 7.53 7.82 -22.07
N ASP A 34 7.22 8.59 -23.09
CA ASP A 34 6.37 9.78 -22.98
C ASP A 34 4.91 9.36 -22.99
N VAL A 35 4.25 9.49 -21.84
CA VAL A 35 2.85 9.11 -21.63
C VAL A 35 2.03 10.30 -21.15
N ALA A 36 0.82 10.43 -21.67
CA ALA A 36 -0.12 11.43 -21.19
C ALA A 36 -0.65 11.03 -19.81
N PRO A 37 -0.72 11.97 -18.83
CA PRO A 37 -1.32 11.68 -17.52
C PRO A 37 -2.81 11.38 -17.65
N ILE A 38 -3.39 10.82 -16.59
CA ILE A 38 -4.86 10.71 -16.45
C ILE A 38 -5.46 12.10 -16.26
N ASP A 39 -6.71 12.26 -16.67
CA ASP A 39 -7.46 13.48 -16.42
C ASP A 39 -7.94 13.49 -14.95
N PRO A 40 -7.48 14.43 -14.10
CA PRO A 40 -7.82 14.44 -12.68
C PRO A 40 -9.31 14.69 -12.39
N ASP A 41 -10.04 15.31 -13.32
CA ASP A 41 -11.45 15.65 -13.14
C ASP A 41 -12.41 14.54 -13.60
N ASN A 42 -11.94 13.62 -14.44
CA ASN A 42 -12.76 12.57 -15.05
C ASN A 42 -12.25 11.13 -14.81
N ALA A 43 -11.04 10.96 -14.25
CA ALA A 43 -10.53 9.64 -13.94
C ALA A 43 -11.25 9.05 -12.72
N ASP A 44 -11.58 7.76 -12.80
CA ASP A 44 -12.03 6.99 -11.65
C ASP A 44 -10.97 7.08 -10.52
N PRO A 45 -11.33 7.41 -9.27
CA PRO A 45 -10.39 7.44 -8.14
C PRO A 45 -9.61 6.14 -7.99
N TYR A 46 -10.21 4.99 -8.24
CA TYR A 46 -9.53 3.70 -8.18
C TYR A 46 -8.51 3.48 -9.32
N THR A 47 -8.64 4.17 -10.46
CA THR A 47 -7.56 4.22 -11.45
C THR A 47 -6.31 4.88 -10.86
N LYS A 48 -6.45 6.00 -10.13
CA LYS A 48 -5.33 6.60 -9.37
C LYS A 48 -4.75 5.62 -8.35
N CYS A 49 -5.61 4.94 -7.60
CA CYS A 49 -5.17 3.97 -6.60
C CYS A 49 -4.33 2.85 -7.23
N ARG A 50 -4.75 2.30 -8.38
CA ARG A 50 -3.98 1.28 -9.10
C ARG A 50 -2.62 1.81 -9.56
N ILE A 51 -2.56 3.04 -10.08
CA ILE A 51 -1.33 3.68 -10.49
C ILE A 51 -0.38 3.85 -9.30
N ILE A 52 -0.86 4.36 -8.17
CA ILE A 52 -0.08 4.56 -6.95
C ILE A 52 0.43 3.21 -6.43
N THR A 53 -0.43 2.19 -6.37
CA THR A 53 -0.04 0.86 -5.94
C THR A 53 1.11 0.31 -6.80
N MET A 54 0.96 0.31 -8.11
CA MET A 54 2.00 -0.23 -8.99
C MET A 54 3.29 0.59 -8.95
N ASN A 55 3.23 1.91 -8.75
CA ASN A 55 4.44 2.69 -8.53
C ASN A 55 5.22 2.23 -7.27
N GLY A 56 4.52 1.85 -6.20
CA GLY A 56 5.12 1.30 -4.98
C GLY A 56 5.74 -0.08 -5.20
N ILE A 57 5.01 -0.97 -5.87
CA ILE A 57 5.47 -2.33 -6.19
C ILE A 57 6.75 -2.29 -7.01
N GLU A 58 6.77 -1.56 -8.11
CA GLU A 58 7.96 -1.39 -8.96
C GLU A 58 9.15 -0.76 -8.21
N ALA A 59 8.89 0.22 -7.35
CA ALA A 59 9.94 0.86 -6.55
C ALA A 59 10.58 -0.13 -5.56
N GLU A 60 9.77 -0.96 -4.90
CA GLU A 60 10.25 -1.96 -3.95
C GLU A 60 11.01 -3.08 -4.66
N ALA A 61 10.50 -3.60 -5.78
CA ALA A 61 11.19 -4.61 -6.58
C ALA A 61 12.59 -4.17 -7.01
N ILE A 62 12.73 -2.91 -7.44
CA ILE A 62 14.04 -2.31 -7.77
C ILE A 62 14.95 -2.30 -6.55
N MET A 63 14.47 -1.90 -5.37
CA MET A 63 15.25 -1.87 -4.13
C MET A 63 15.67 -3.27 -3.71
N PHE A 64 14.74 -4.23 -3.70
CA PHE A 64 15.01 -5.64 -3.44
C PHE A 64 16.10 -6.17 -4.39
N SER A 65 15.95 -5.96 -5.69
CA SER A 65 16.89 -6.42 -6.72
C SER A 65 18.30 -5.82 -6.53
N HIS A 66 18.41 -4.55 -6.06
CA HIS A 66 19.69 -3.96 -5.67
C HIS A 66 20.30 -4.65 -4.45
N HIS A 67 19.52 -4.98 -3.43
CA HIS A 67 19.99 -5.68 -2.25
C HIS A 67 20.45 -7.09 -2.60
N PHE A 68 19.69 -7.82 -3.40
CA PHE A 68 20.08 -9.13 -3.90
C PHE A 68 21.41 -9.06 -4.67
N ALA A 69 21.55 -8.14 -5.60
CA ALA A 69 22.79 -7.98 -6.38
C ALA A 69 24.02 -7.68 -5.52
N ARG A 70 23.87 -7.00 -4.37
CA ARG A 70 25.00 -6.70 -3.45
C ARG A 70 25.55 -7.96 -2.78
N VAL A 71 24.72 -8.96 -2.55
CA VAL A 71 25.12 -10.20 -1.84
C VAL A 71 25.29 -11.40 -2.78
N CYS A 72 24.85 -11.30 -4.03
CA CYS A 72 24.99 -12.37 -5.02
C CYS A 72 26.43 -12.44 -5.56
N PRO A 73 27.13 -13.58 -5.42
CA PRO A 73 28.49 -13.72 -5.94
C PRO A 73 28.55 -14.03 -7.45
N ASP A 74 27.43 -14.51 -8.02
CA ASP A 74 27.38 -14.92 -9.42
C ASP A 74 27.25 -13.73 -10.36
N LEU A 75 28.17 -13.60 -11.30
CA LEU A 75 28.23 -12.45 -12.22
C LEU A 75 27.06 -12.47 -13.21
N ASP A 76 26.71 -13.64 -13.74
CA ASP A 76 25.63 -13.76 -14.74
C ASP A 76 24.29 -13.39 -14.12
N THR A 77 24.02 -13.86 -12.89
CA THR A 77 22.84 -13.44 -12.12
C THR A 77 22.82 -11.93 -11.89
N ARG A 78 23.96 -11.32 -11.48
CA ARG A 78 24.03 -9.86 -11.29
C ARG A 78 23.78 -9.07 -12.54
N GLN A 79 24.27 -9.56 -13.69
CA GLN A 79 24.03 -8.92 -14.99
C GLN A 79 22.57 -9.01 -15.40
N LEU A 80 21.93 -10.15 -15.18
CA LEU A 80 20.50 -10.31 -15.46
C LEU A 80 19.66 -9.40 -14.55
N LEU A 81 19.91 -9.41 -13.22
CA LEU A 81 19.26 -8.50 -12.29
C LEU A 81 19.42 -7.01 -12.71
N ALA A 82 20.60 -6.63 -13.18
CA ALA A 82 20.81 -5.25 -13.65
C ALA A 82 19.99 -4.90 -14.90
N LYS A 83 19.77 -5.88 -15.77
CA LYS A 83 18.99 -5.71 -17.00
C LYS A 83 17.50 -5.60 -16.67
N VAL A 84 16.97 -6.52 -15.85
CA VAL A 84 15.58 -6.51 -15.38
C VAL A 84 15.29 -5.19 -14.64
N ARG A 85 16.08 -4.82 -13.63
CA ARG A 85 15.94 -3.53 -12.93
C ARG A 85 15.89 -2.31 -13.83
N TYR A 86 16.66 -2.30 -14.91
CA TYR A 86 16.63 -1.17 -15.84
C TYR A 86 15.28 -1.05 -16.55
N VAL A 87 14.69 -2.19 -16.88
CA VAL A 87 13.35 -2.27 -17.47
C VAL A 87 12.28 -1.88 -16.43
N GLU A 88 12.31 -2.45 -15.23
CA GLU A 88 11.40 -2.11 -14.12
C GLU A 88 11.45 -0.62 -13.79
N GLN A 89 12.64 0.00 -13.82
CA GLN A 89 12.75 1.45 -13.64
C GLN A 89 12.05 2.23 -14.75
N GLN A 90 12.01 1.70 -15.98
CA GLN A 90 11.22 2.30 -17.06
C GLN A 90 9.71 2.07 -16.86
N GLN A 91 9.30 0.90 -16.34
CA GLN A 91 7.91 0.59 -16.01
C GLN A 91 7.42 1.49 -14.88
N GLN A 92 8.16 1.59 -13.79
CA GLN A 92 7.86 2.50 -12.69
C GLN A 92 7.70 3.94 -13.19
N LYS A 93 8.62 4.40 -14.03
CA LYS A 93 8.53 5.73 -14.62
C LYS A 93 7.25 5.90 -15.44
N LEU A 94 6.89 4.92 -16.30
CA LEU A 94 5.66 4.98 -17.07
C LEU A 94 4.42 5.05 -16.18
N VAL A 95 4.34 4.19 -15.17
CA VAL A 95 3.24 4.16 -14.21
C VAL A 95 3.12 5.49 -13.47
N ASN A 96 4.22 5.98 -12.89
CA ASN A 96 4.19 7.22 -12.09
C ASN A 96 3.86 8.46 -12.94
N TRP A 97 4.30 8.52 -14.20
CA TRP A 97 3.99 9.64 -15.11
C TRP A 97 2.54 9.66 -15.58
N LEU A 98 1.75 8.61 -15.31
CA LEU A 98 0.30 8.64 -15.50
C LEU A 98 -0.42 9.52 -14.48
N LEU A 99 0.19 9.81 -13.32
CA LEU A 99 -0.40 10.72 -12.34
C LEU A 99 -0.46 12.16 -12.89
N PRO A 100 -1.50 12.94 -12.56
CA PRO A 100 -1.66 14.30 -13.06
C PRO A 100 -0.63 15.23 -12.43
N GLY A 101 0.16 15.92 -13.27
CA GLY A 101 1.21 16.82 -12.82
C GLY A 101 0.75 18.12 -12.15
N GLN A 102 -0.54 18.45 -12.24
CA GLN A 102 -1.15 19.59 -11.56
C GLN A 102 -1.69 19.25 -10.16
N ALA A 103 -1.70 17.99 -9.77
CA ALA A 103 -2.10 17.61 -8.43
C ALA A 103 -1.12 18.20 -7.41
N SER A 104 -1.67 18.79 -6.34
CA SER A 104 -0.83 19.23 -5.23
C SER A 104 -0.25 18.04 -4.47
N VAL A 105 0.75 18.32 -3.62
CA VAL A 105 1.31 17.28 -2.74
C VAL A 105 0.23 16.69 -1.83
N LEU A 106 -0.66 17.53 -1.26
CA LEU A 106 -1.76 17.06 -0.41
C LEU A 106 -2.83 16.29 -1.18
N GLU A 107 -3.15 16.68 -2.42
CA GLU A 107 -4.05 15.86 -3.27
C GLU A 107 -3.47 14.48 -3.54
N THR A 108 -2.17 14.41 -3.79
CA THR A 108 -1.47 13.14 -3.97
C THR A 108 -1.45 12.35 -2.66
N THR A 109 -1.14 12.97 -1.53
CA THR A 109 -1.17 12.36 -0.20
C THR A 109 -2.53 11.74 0.13
N LEU A 110 -3.63 12.49 -0.08
CA LEU A 110 -4.98 11.95 0.15
C LEU A 110 -5.29 10.74 -0.75
N SER A 111 -4.70 10.71 -1.95
CA SER A 111 -4.84 9.54 -2.83
C SER A 111 -4.00 8.35 -2.34
N TYR A 112 -2.84 8.59 -1.72
CA TYR A 112 -2.04 7.55 -1.04
C TYR A 112 -2.79 6.95 0.14
N GLU A 113 -3.37 7.80 0.98
CA GLU A 113 -4.18 7.33 2.13
C GLU A 113 -5.45 6.59 1.69
N GLN A 114 -6.03 6.95 0.56
CA GLN A 114 -7.13 6.17 -0.02
C GLN A 114 -6.66 4.79 -0.47
N VAL A 115 -5.46 4.68 -1.06
CA VAL A 115 -4.84 3.37 -1.38
C VAL A 115 -4.64 2.58 -0.11
N ALA A 116 -3.98 3.15 0.90
CA ALA A 116 -3.73 2.50 2.19
C ALA A 116 -5.02 1.97 2.81
N THR A 117 -6.08 2.79 2.80
CA THR A 117 -7.38 2.41 3.37
C THR A 117 -8.10 1.32 2.56
N ASP A 118 -8.22 1.48 1.24
CA ASP A 118 -9.06 0.58 0.44
C ASP A 118 -8.31 -0.70 0.01
N LEU A 119 -7.00 -0.64 -0.23
CA LEU A 119 -6.19 -1.81 -0.54
C LEU A 119 -6.01 -2.69 0.69
N THR A 120 -5.60 -2.11 1.83
CA THR A 120 -5.41 -2.85 3.08
C THR A 120 -6.74 -3.41 3.58
N GLY A 121 -7.85 -2.67 3.41
CA GLY A 121 -9.19 -3.16 3.71
C GLY A 121 -9.58 -4.38 2.86
N TRP A 122 -9.24 -4.39 1.58
CA TRP A 122 -9.47 -5.55 0.71
C TRP A 122 -8.57 -6.73 1.12
N VAL A 123 -7.27 -6.48 1.32
CA VAL A 123 -6.29 -7.50 1.75
C VAL A 123 -6.72 -8.14 3.06
N ALA A 124 -7.07 -7.35 4.08
CA ALA A 124 -7.51 -7.86 5.37
C ALA A 124 -8.75 -8.77 5.27
N ARG A 125 -9.70 -8.44 4.38
CA ARG A 125 -10.89 -9.29 4.18
C ARG A 125 -10.57 -10.60 3.47
N MET A 126 -9.57 -10.59 2.57
CA MET A 126 -9.20 -11.76 1.77
C MET A 126 -8.12 -12.61 2.43
N GLU A 127 -7.44 -12.11 3.48
CA GLU A 127 -6.35 -12.80 4.15
C GLU A 127 -6.82 -14.09 4.85
N PRO A 128 -6.27 -15.26 4.46
CA PRO A 128 -6.66 -16.53 5.05
C PRO A 128 -6.04 -16.79 6.43
N ASP A 129 -4.88 -16.20 6.73
CA ASP A 129 -4.23 -16.35 8.03
C ASP A 129 -4.81 -15.37 9.06
N PRO A 130 -5.40 -15.84 10.16
CA PRO A 130 -6.06 -14.97 11.14
C PRO A 130 -5.08 -14.04 11.87
N TYR A 131 -3.81 -14.41 12.04
CA TYR A 131 -2.81 -13.55 12.67
C TYR A 131 -2.41 -12.41 11.72
N LEU A 132 -2.07 -12.73 10.46
CA LEU A 132 -1.75 -11.73 9.46
C LEU A 132 -2.94 -10.79 9.21
N LYS A 133 -4.15 -11.34 9.14
CA LYS A 133 -5.38 -10.55 9.06
C LYS A 133 -5.49 -9.54 10.20
N ALA A 134 -5.24 -9.94 11.44
CA ALA A 134 -5.27 -9.04 12.58
C ALA A 134 -4.20 -7.94 12.49
N CYS A 135 -3.02 -8.25 11.91
CA CYS A 135 -1.98 -7.28 11.64
C CYS A 135 -2.42 -6.22 10.61
N TYR A 136 -3.08 -6.64 9.51
CA TYR A 136 -3.63 -5.71 8.52
C TYR A 136 -4.77 -4.86 9.09
N GLU A 137 -5.70 -5.46 9.84
CA GLU A 137 -6.79 -4.73 10.49
C GLU A 137 -6.26 -3.68 11.47
N PHE A 138 -5.12 -3.96 12.11
CA PHE A 138 -4.50 -3.03 13.05
C PHE A 138 -3.93 -1.80 12.33
N GLY A 139 -3.13 -1.96 11.27
CA GLY A 139 -2.56 -0.85 10.49
C GLY A 139 -3.64 -0.05 9.75
N LEU A 140 -4.62 -0.74 9.18
CA LEU A 140 -5.73 -0.09 8.44
C LEU A 140 -6.40 1.06 9.22
N LEU A 141 -6.57 0.93 10.55
CA LEU A 141 -7.19 2.00 11.35
C LEU A 141 -6.23 3.16 11.63
N GLU A 142 -4.94 2.96 11.48
CA GLU A 142 -3.93 4.01 11.54
C GLU A 142 -3.95 4.82 10.23
N ASP A 143 -3.92 4.16 9.07
CA ASP A 143 -4.03 4.80 7.75
C ASP A 143 -5.36 5.56 7.59
N PHE A 144 -6.43 4.98 8.08
CA PHE A 144 -7.73 5.63 8.08
C PHE A 144 -7.73 6.95 8.91
N ASP A 145 -6.98 7.01 10.00
CA ASP A 145 -6.77 8.25 10.77
C ASP A 145 -5.86 9.24 10.03
N HIS A 146 -4.84 8.75 9.31
CA HIS A 146 -3.98 9.58 8.47
C HIS A 146 -4.81 10.33 7.41
N LEU A 147 -5.68 9.63 6.70
CA LEU A 147 -6.60 10.24 5.73
C LEU A 147 -7.41 11.38 6.35
N TYR A 148 -7.94 11.18 7.55
CA TYR A 148 -8.67 12.20 8.29
C TYR A 148 -7.80 13.41 8.65
N ARG A 149 -6.58 13.20 9.15
CA ARG A 149 -5.65 14.28 9.53
C ARG A 149 -5.22 15.09 8.30
N TYR A 150 -4.86 14.43 7.22
CA TYR A 150 -4.50 15.10 5.97
C TYR A 150 -5.68 15.83 5.32
N ALA A 151 -6.91 15.35 5.44
CA ALA A 151 -8.09 16.06 4.96
C ALA A 151 -8.32 17.38 5.72
N ASN A 152 -8.10 17.41 7.03
CA ASN A 152 -8.11 18.64 7.82
C ASN A 152 -7.01 19.61 7.36
N LEU A 153 -5.78 19.12 7.18
CA LEU A 153 -4.66 19.93 6.69
C LEU A 153 -4.92 20.50 5.30
N TYR A 154 -5.49 19.70 4.40
CA TYR A 154 -5.81 20.08 3.03
C TYR A 154 -6.80 21.25 2.99
N GLU A 155 -7.87 21.19 3.78
CA GLU A 155 -8.81 22.30 3.90
C GLU A 155 -8.17 23.57 4.50
N MET A 156 -7.27 23.41 5.48
CA MET A 156 -6.57 24.55 6.10
C MET A 156 -5.62 25.26 5.15
N ILE A 157 -4.87 24.54 4.34
CA ILE A 157 -3.79 25.08 3.50
C ILE A 157 -4.30 25.43 2.10
N GLU A 158 -5.05 24.55 1.48
CA GLU A 158 -5.46 24.71 0.08
C GLU A 158 -6.91 25.19 -0.08
N HIS A 159 -7.66 25.32 1.04
CA HIS A 159 -9.07 25.71 1.03
C HIS A 159 -9.93 24.82 0.13
N ARG A 160 -9.60 23.57 0.04
CA ARG A 160 -10.25 22.52 -0.76
C ARG A 160 -10.61 21.33 0.12
N LYS A 161 -11.59 20.57 -0.31
CA LYS A 161 -12.09 19.42 0.45
C LYS A 161 -11.75 18.11 -0.23
N ALA A 162 -11.57 17.06 0.57
CA ALA A 162 -11.18 15.74 0.10
C ALA A 162 -12.28 15.01 -0.71
N GLU A 163 -13.53 15.49 -0.72
CA GLU A 163 -14.67 14.87 -1.41
C GLU A 163 -14.41 14.57 -2.88
N LYS A 164 -13.70 15.48 -3.57
CA LYS A 164 -13.35 15.27 -4.99
C LYS A 164 -12.27 14.22 -5.20
N ILE A 165 -11.48 13.95 -4.17
CA ILE A 165 -10.35 13.02 -4.27
C ILE A 165 -10.82 11.60 -4.00
N VAL A 166 -11.56 11.41 -2.91
CA VAL A 166 -12.06 10.10 -2.49
C VAL A 166 -13.42 9.74 -3.11
N ASP A 167 -14.08 10.68 -3.75
CA ASP A 167 -15.38 10.56 -4.48
C ASP A 167 -16.46 9.80 -3.68
N GLY A 168 -16.46 9.93 -2.36
CA GLY A 168 -17.38 9.23 -1.48
C GLY A 168 -17.19 7.70 -1.44
N LEU A 169 -16.15 7.18 -2.08
CA LEU A 169 -15.80 5.75 -2.04
C LEU A 169 -15.21 5.39 -0.69
N THR A 170 -14.43 6.30 -0.11
CA THR A 170 -13.83 6.17 1.22
C THR A 170 -14.43 7.27 2.12
N GLU A 171 -14.81 6.93 3.35
CA GLU A 171 -15.22 7.92 4.34
C GLU A 171 -13.99 8.59 4.96
N VAL A 172 -14.16 9.82 5.47
CA VAL A 172 -13.12 10.58 6.17
C VAL A 172 -13.66 10.94 7.54
N MET A 173 -13.16 10.31 8.58
CA MET A 173 -13.56 10.54 9.97
C MET A 173 -12.45 10.01 10.90
N PRO A 174 -12.44 10.39 12.19
CA PRO A 174 -11.40 9.93 13.11
C PRO A 174 -11.23 8.40 13.10
N GLY A 175 -10.00 7.96 12.92
CA GLY A 175 -9.57 6.59 13.08
C GLY A 175 -8.88 6.38 14.43
N ARG A 176 -7.92 5.46 14.48
CA ARG A 176 -7.07 5.28 15.66
C ARG A 176 -6.08 6.44 15.69
N PRO A 177 -6.07 7.26 16.77
CA PRO A 177 -5.22 8.44 16.81
C PRO A 177 -3.74 8.11 16.61
N THR A 178 -3.10 8.76 15.65
CA THR A 178 -1.71 8.51 15.27
C THR A 178 -0.74 8.63 16.44
N TYR A 179 -0.89 9.65 17.29
CA TYR A 179 -0.01 9.83 18.44
C TYR A 179 -0.09 8.69 19.48
N GLN A 180 -1.16 7.92 19.50
CA GLN A 180 -1.30 6.71 20.35
C GLN A 180 -0.58 5.52 19.76
N GLN A 181 -0.20 5.58 18.49
CA GLN A 181 0.41 4.48 17.76
C GLN A 181 1.93 4.46 17.87
N HIS A 182 2.56 5.59 18.21
CA HIS A 182 3.99 5.62 18.41
C HIS A 182 4.41 4.64 19.50
N ARG A 183 5.06 3.58 19.08
CA ARG A 183 5.47 2.45 19.92
C ARG A 183 6.98 2.25 19.87
N ASP A 184 7.49 1.55 20.86
CA ASP A 184 8.91 1.18 20.82
C ASP A 184 9.18 0.37 19.55
N PRO A 185 10.27 0.63 18.81
CA PRO A 185 10.58 -0.08 17.57
C PRO A 185 10.60 -1.61 17.69
N LEU A 186 10.91 -2.14 18.88
CA LEU A 186 10.85 -3.60 19.12
C LEU A 186 9.41 -4.13 19.06
N ASP A 187 8.43 -3.29 19.35
CA ASP A 187 7.02 -3.66 19.33
C ASP A 187 6.39 -3.56 17.92
N ASN A 188 7.15 -3.12 16.92
CA ASN A 188 6.77 -3.18 15.50
C ASN A 188 7.01 -4.54 14.86
N VAL A 189 7.94 -5.32 15.40
CA VAL A 189 8.29 -6.63 14.85
C VAL A 189 7.16 -7.63 15.09
N ARG A 190 6.68 -8.26 14.02
CA ARG A 190 5.60 -9.27 14.01
C ARG A 190 6.16 -10.68 13.90
N GLN A 191 5.30 -11.68 14.12
CA GLN A 191 5.67 -13.06 13.85
C GLN A 191 5.65 -13.30 12.34
N PRO A 192 6.73 -13.84 11.77
CA PRO A 192 6.77 -14.16 10.35
C PRO A 192 5.87 -15.36 10.03
N TYR A 193 5.31 -15.37 8.83
CA TYR A 193 4.72 -16.58 8.30
C TYR A 193 5.82 -17.65 8.09
N ASP A 194 5.41 -18.91 8.07
CA ASP A 194 6.30 -20.03 7.69
C ASP A 194 6.20 -20.27 6.18
N ARG A 195 7.32 -20.15 5.47
CA ARG A 195 7.40 -20.27 4.00
C ARG A 195 6.89 -21.59 3.43
N GLU A 196 6.96 -22.68 4.21
CA GLU A 196 6.55 -24.01 3.77
C GLU A 196 5.02 -24.23 3.92
N THR A 197 4.39 -23.58 4.89
CA THR A 197 2.99 -23.81 5.26
C THR A 197 2.05 -22.64 5.00
N ALA A 198 2.60 -21.43 4.83
CA ALA A 198 1.79 -20.24 4.56
C ALA A 198 1.02 -20.37 3.23
N ALA A 199 -0.21 -19.88 3.22
CA ALA A 199 -0.96 -19.78 2.00
C ALA A 199 -0.21 -18.87 1.01
N PRO A 200 -0.13 -19.22 -0.28
CA PRO A 200 0.52 -18.36 -1.27
C PRO A 200 -0.03 -16.92 -1.28
N LEU A 201 -1.34 -16.78 -1.09
CA LEU A 201 -2.00 -15.46 -1.03
C LEU A 201 -1.46 -14.61 0.13
N SER A 202 -1.19 -15.20 1.30
CA SER A 202 -0.61 -14.48 2.46
C SER A 202 0.78 -13.90 2.13
N LYS A 203 1.60 -14.62 1.36
CA LYS A 203 2.91 -14.12 0.91
C LYS A 203 2.77 -12.91 -0.02
N LEU A 204 1.84 -12.98 -0.97
CA LEU A 204 1.56 -11.89 -1.90
C LEU A 204 0.99 -10.66 -1.18
N HIS A 205 0.09 -10.86 -0.21
CA HIS A 205 -0.47 -9.79 0.61
C HIS A 205 0.63 -9.06 1.39
N ALA A 206 1.52 -9.80 2.07
CA ALA A 206 2.60 -9.19 2.86
C ALA A 206 3.53 -8.34 1.97
N LEU A 207 3.94 -8.86 0.80
CA LEU A 207 4.75 -8.10 -0.16
C LEU A 207 4.02 -6.85 -0.67
N THR A 208 2.75 -6.98 -1.02
CA THR A 208 1.96 -5.88 -1.58
C THR A 208 1.80 -4.72 -0.59
N ILE A 209 1.44 -5.01 0.66
CA ILE A 209 1.24 -3.96 1.67
C ILE A 209 2.58 -3.37 2.10
N MET A 210 3.61 -4.19 2.33
CA MET A 210 4.95 -3.69 2.65
C MET A 210 5.46 -2.70 1.58
N ALA A 211 5.29 -3.01 0.29
CA ALA A 211 5.70 -2.14 -0.80
C ALA A 211 4.90 -0.82 -0.84
N ALA A 212 3.61 -0.89 -0.55
CA ALA A 212 2.75 0.29 -0.46
C ALA A 212 3.20 1.23 0.68
N GLU A 213 3.44 0.70 1.87
CA GLU A 213 3.90 1.47 3.03
C GLU A 213 5.31 2.06 2.82
N GLN A 214 6.21 1.29 2.25
CA GLN A 214 7.56 1.80 1.95
C GLN A 214 7.54 2.97 0.97
N GLN A 215 6.66 2.93 -0.02
CA GLN A 215 6.44 4.06 -0.92
C GLN A 215 5.88 5.27 -0.16
N THR A 216 4.87 5.07 0.68
CA THR A 216 4.18 6.11 1.45
C THR A 216 5.14 6.80 2.40
N MET A 217 5.91 6.04 3.18
CA MET A 217 6.98 6.53 4.05
C MET A 217 7.97 7.43 3.27
N ASN A 218 8.50 6.92 2.15
CA ASN A 218 9.46 7.68 1.34
C ASN A 218 8.83 8.95 0.76
N PHE A 219 7.58 8.90 0.33
CA PHE A 219 6.88 10.05 -0.19
C PHE A 219 6.71 11.13 0.87
N TYR A 220 6.25 10.79 2.08
CA TYR A 220 6.04 11.76 3.15
C TYR A 220 7.34 12.39 3.63
N MET A 221 8.38 11.59 3.80
CA MET A 221 9.70 12.08 4.22
C MET A 221 10.38 12.99 3.17
N ASN A 222 10.05 12.83 1.89
CA ASN A 222 10.59 13.68 0.84
C ASN A 222 9.72 14.91 0.55
N MET A 223 8.40 14.80 0.68
CA MET A 223 7.47 15.88 0.33
C MET A 223 7.21 16.84 1.50
N GLY A 224 7.14 16.34 2.72
CA GLY A 224 6.91 17.18 3.91
C GLY A 224 7.88 18.37 4.03
N PRO A 225 9.20 18.22 3.80
CA PRO A 225 10.14 19.33 3.84
C PRO A 225 9.91 20.44 2.81
N LEU A 226 9.10 20.21 1.78
CA LEU A 226 8.80 21.21 0.74
C LEU A 226 7.78 22.26 1.20
N TYR A 227 7.00 21.99 2.26
CA TYR A 227 6.05 22.94 2.79
C TYR A 227 6.73 24.10 3.50
N MET A 228 6.19 25.30 3.34
CA MET A 228 6.59 26.48 4.11
C MET A 228 5.86 26.55 5.46
N GLU A 229 4.67 25.98 5.53
CA GLU A 229 3.82 25.96 6.73
C GLU A 229 4.38 24.97 7.78
N PRO A 230 4.74 25.47 9.00
CA PRO A 230 5.29 24.58 10.02
C PRO A 230 4.37 23.41 10.37
N ILE A 231 3.05 23.66 10.43
CA ILE A 231 2.06 22.61 10.76
C ILE A 231 2.06 21.46 9.75
N ALA A 232 2.20 21.78 8.45
CA ALA A 232 2.29 20.74 7.42
C ALA A 232 3.57 19.92 7.57
N ARG A 233 4.72 20.61 7.75
CA ARG A 233 6.02 19.94 7.94
C ARG A 233 6.00 18.99 9.13
N GLN A 234 5.39 19.42 10.23
CA GLN A 234 5.30 18.62 11.45
C GLN A 234 4.37 17.42 11.27
N LEU A 235 3.21 17.59 10.62
CA LEU A 235 2.29 16.48 10.37
C LEU A 235 2.93 15.41 9.48
N TYR A 236 3.56 15.81 8.35
CA TYR A 236 4.27 14.88 7.49
C TYR A 236 5.42 14.15 8.19
N GLN A 237 6.11 14.83 9.12
CA GLN A 237 7.16 14.21 9.92
C GLN A 237 6.59 13.15 10.87
N GLU A 238 5.51 13.48 11.58
CA GLU A 238 4.88 12.57 12.55
C GLU A 238 4.29 11.35 11.84
N ILE A 239 3.47 11.55 10.81
CA ILE A 239 2.87 10.44 10.06
C ILE A 239 3.94 9.65 9.30
N GLY A 240 4.93 10.30 8.69
CA GLY A 240 6.04 9.60 8.02
C GLY A 240 6.83 8.67 8.94
N MET A 241 6.88 8.95 10.27
CA MET A 241 7.46 8.03 11.25
C MET A 241 6.52 6.85 11.58
N VAL A 242 5.21 7.06 11.53
CA VAL A 242 4.26 5.93 11.65
C VAL A 242 4.33 5.03 10.42
N GLU A 243 4.53 5.59 9.24
CA GLU A 243 4.74 4.76 8.02
C GLU A 243 6.04 3.93 8.11
N GLU A 244 7.10 4.42 8.75
CA GLU A 244 8.28 3.61 9.08
C GLU A 244 7.91 2.44 10.01
N GLU A 245 7.06 2.69 11.01
CA GLU A 245 6.54 1.64 11.89
C GLU A 245 5.71 0.60 11.10
N HIS A 246 4.96 1.04 10.08
CA HIS A 246 4.23 0.15 9.17
C HIS A 246 5.17 -0.69 8.30
N VAL A 247 6.22 -0.10 7.74
CA VAL A 247 7.23 -0.86 6.97
C VAL A 247 7.84 -1.96 7.84
N THR A 248 8.33 -1.62 9.04
CA THR A 248 8.88 -2.60 9.98
C THR A 248 7.86 -3.68 10.36
N HIS A 249 6.58 -3.27 10.57
CA HIS A 249 5.49 -4.19 10.87
C HIS A 249 5.30 -5.22 9.76
N TYR A 250 5.16 -4.78 8.50
CA TYR A 250 4.82 -5.66 7.39
C TYR A 250 6.03 -6.45 6.86
N GLU A 251 7.23 -5.88 6.81
CA GLU A 251 8.42 -6.61 6.41
C GLU A 251 8.76 -7.76 7.36
N SER A 252 8.51 -7.56 8.68
CA SER A 252 8.77 -8.58 9.68
C SER A 252 7.83 -9.79 9.61
N MET A 253 6.71 -9.67 8.86
CA MET A 253 5.82 -10.80 8.58
C MET A 253 6.36 -11.76 7.52
N LEU A 254 7.37 -11.35 6.75
CA LEU A 254 8.02 -12.20 5.76
C LEU A 254 8.92 -13.24 6.44
N ASP A 255 8.93 -14.49 5.93
CA ASP A 255 9.80 -15.53 6.49
C ASP A 255 11.28 -15.18 6.27
N PRO A 256 12.07 -15.02 7.34
CA PRO A 256 13.50 -14.70 7.23
C PRO A 256 14.33 -15.86 6.61
N HIS A 257 13.78 -17.06 6.49
CA HIS A 257 14.43 -18.22 5.88
C HIS A 257 14.19 -18.33 4.37
N GLU A 258 13.36 -17.47 3.79
CA GLU A 258 13.26 -17.40 2.34
C GLU A 258 14.60 -17.00 1.72
N THR A 259 15.03 -17.74 0.69
CA THR A 259 16.24 -17.41 -0.05
C THR A 259 16.04 -16.19 -0.93
N TRP A 260 17.11 -15.57 -1.39
CA TRP A 260 17.05 -14.45 -2.33
C TRP A 260 16.35 -14.83 -3.65
N TYR A 261 16.49 -16.07 -4.08
CA TYR A 261 15.84 -16.58 -5.29
C TYR A 261 14.35 -16.83 -5.06
N GLU A 262 13.95 -17.37 -3.90
CA GLU A 262 12.54 -17.48 -3.51
C GLU A 262 11.86 -16.13 -3.49
N ARG A 263 12.49 -15.15 -2.84
CA ARG A 263 11.97 -13.78 -2.79
C ARG A 263 11.86 -13.15 -4.17
N LEU A 264 12.86 -13.33 -5.04
CA LEU A 264 12.77 -12.86 -6.42
C LEU A 264 11.57 -13.45 -7.14
N VAL A 265 11.38 -14.77 -7.07
CA VAL A 265 10.22 -15.43 -7.70
C VAL A 265 8.89 -14.92 -7.11
N ASN A 266 8.82 -14.70 -5.80
CA ASN A 266 7.63 -14.14 -5.15
C ASN A 266 7.33 -12.71 -5.63
N HIS A 267 8.35 -11.86 -5.81
CA HIS A 267 8.19 -10.50 -6.35
C HIS A 267 7.62 -10.52 -7.77
N GLU A 268 8.28 -11.22 -8.69
CA GLU A 268 7.86 -11.28 -10.09
C GLU A 268 6.46 -11.91 -10.24
N TYR A 269 6.13 -12.90 -9.41
CA TYR A 269 4.79 -13.49 -9.40
C TYR A 269 3.75 -12.48 -8.86
N ASN A 270 4.10 -11.72 -7.83
CA ASN A 270 3.23 -10.68 -7.27
C ASN A 270 2.96 -9.57 -8.29
N GLU A 271 3.95 -9.17 -9.07
CA GLU A 271 3.78 -8.19 -10.14
C GLU A 271 2.86 -8.72 -11.24
N CYS A 272 3.06 -9.95 -11.70
CA CYS A 272 2.12 -10.62 -12.62
C CYS A 272 0.69 -10.62 -12.05
N TYR A 273 0.52 -10.93 -10.76
CA TYR A 273 -0.78 -10.99 -10.10
C TYR A 273 -1.45 -9.61 -10.04
N LEU A 274 -0.71 -8.57 -9.68
CA LEU A 274 -1.26 -7.22 -9.56
C LEU A 274 -1.57 -6.61 -10.92
N TYR A 275 -0.68 -6.71 -11.91
CA TYR A 275 -0.96 -6.25 -13.27
C TYR A 275 -2.14 -6.98 -13.91
N TYR A 276 -2.25 -8.29 -13.70
CA TYR A 276 -3.42 -9.05 -14.12
C TYR A 276 -4.69 -8.57 -13.43
N SER A 277 -4.66 -8.37 -12.11
CA SER A 277 -5.79 -7.90 -11.32
C SER A 277 -6.27 -6.54 -11.83
N PHE A 278 -5.34 -5.60 -12.03
CA PHE A 278 -5.67 -4.25 -12.47
C PHE A 278 -6.11 -4.21 -13.93
N MET A 279 -5.54 -5.03 -14.79
CA MET A 279 -6.04 -5.21 -16.16
C MET A 279 -7.50 -5.69 -16.17
N GLN A 280 -7.88 -6.61 -15.26
CA GLN A 280 -9.25 -7.12 -15.17
C GLN A 280 -10.26 -6.08 -14.64
N THR A 281 -9.82 -5.21 -13.74
CA THR A 281 -10.70 -4.29 -13.00
C THR A 281 -10.65 -2.84 -13.50
N GLU A 282 -9.74 -2.50 -14.43
CA GLU A 282 -9.60 -1.16 -14.98
C GLU A 282 -10.71 -0.79 -15.94
N SER A 283 -11.32 0.38 -15.73
CA SER A 283 -12.40 0.91 -16.55
C SER A 283 -11.91 1.78 -17.72
N ASP A 284 -10.74 2.43 -17.59
CA ASP A 284 -10.14 3.24 -18.66
C ASP A 284 -9.40 2.33 -19.66
N PRO A 285 -9.84 2.25 -20.94
CA PRO A 285 -9.22 1.35 -21.93
C PRO A 285 -7.75 1.68 -22.23
N ARG A 286 -7.34 2.94 -22.10
CA ARG A 286 -5.95 3.36 -22.31
C ARG A 286 -5.07 2.86 -21.17
N ILE A 287 -5.52 3.05 -19.94
CA ILE A 287 -4.78 2.60 -18.75
C ILE A 287 -4.77 1.08 -18.67
N LYS A 288 -5.88 0.43 -18.99
CA LYS A 288 -5.93 -1.04 -19.13
C LYS A 288 -4.87 -1.57 -20.11
N GLY A 289 -4.64 -0.87 -21.22
CA GLY A 289 -3.58 -1.23 -22.18
C GLY A 289 -2.17 -1.14 -21.58
N PHE A 290 -1.91 -0.24 -20.61
CA PHE A 290 -0.64 -0.21 -19.87
C PHE A 290 -0.51 -1.42 -18.94
N TRP A 291 -1.58 -1.78 -18.21
CA TRP A 291 -1.57 -2.98 -17.37
C TRP A 291 -1.31 -4.25 -18.18
N GLU A 292 -1.97 -4.41 -19.32
CA GLU A 292 -1.76 -5.54 -20.23
C GLU A 292 -0.32 -5.60 -20.75
N LEU A 293 0.24 -4.46 -21.13
CA LEU A 293 1.59 -4.38 -21.62
C LEU A 293 2.62 -4.77 -20.56
N HIS A 294 2.50 -4.20 -19.34
CA HIS A 294 3.40 -4.52 -18.25
C HIS A 294 3.24 -5.97 -17.79
N LEU A 295 2.02 -6.49 -17.67
CA LEU A 295 1.82 -7.93 -17.45
C LEU A 295 2.63 -8.78 -18.44
N ASN A 296 2.60 -8.45 -19.72
CA ASN A 296 3.37 -9.19 -20.72
C ASN A 296 4.90 -9.02 -20.58
N MET A 297 5.36 -7.99 -19.90
CA MET A 297 6.77 -7.82 -19.54
C MET A 297 7.12 -8.66 -18.32
N GLU A 298 6.29 -8.63 -17.27
CA GLU A 298 6.47 -9.39 -16.04
C GLU A 298 6.42 -10.91 -16.23
N LEU A 299 5.65 -11.41 -17.17
CA LEU A 299 5.68 -12.84 -17.52
C LEU A 299 7.07 -13.33 -17.96
N GLU A 300 7.85 -12.50 -18.62
CA GLU A 300 9.25 -12.82 -18.95
C GLU A 300 10.16 -12.67 -17.73
N HIS A 301 9.96 -11.65 -16.88
CA HIS A 301 10.72 -11.47 -15.63
C HIS A 301 10.52 -12.68 -14.72
N LEU A 302 9.27 -13.11 -14.49
CA LEU A 302 8.95 -14.32 -13.73
C LEU A 302 9.63 -15.56 -14.30
N ARG A 303 9.60 -15.74 -15.61
CA ARG A 303 10.28 -16.85 -16.28
C ARG A 303 11.79 -16.83 -15.99
N LEU A 304 12.41 -15.65 -16.08
CA LEU A 304 13.84 -15.47 -15.81
C LEU A 304 14.19 -15.73 -14.33
N ALA A 305 13.36 -15.26 -13.39
CA ALA A 305 13.51 -15.53 -11.96
C ALA A 305 13.40 -17.04 -11.67
N CYS A 306 12.43 -17.71 -12.26
CA CYS A 306 12.28 -19.17 -12.17
C CYS A 306 13.50 -19.92 -12.72
N ASP A 307 14.05 -19.50 -13.84
CA ASP A 307 15.25 -20.09 -14.42
C ASP A 307 16.50 -19.87 -13.56
N LEU A 308 16.60 -18.69 -12.89
CA LEU A 308 17.67 -18.41 -11.94
C LEU A 308 17.58 -19.34 -10.72
N MET A 309 16.41 -19.51 -10.15
CA MET A 309 16.20 -20.36 -8.98
C MET A 309 16.49 -21.82 -9.30
N ARG A 310 15.99 -22.36 -10.43
CA ARG A 310 16.30 -23.72 -10.87
C ARG A 310 17.79 -23.97 -11.02
N ARG A 311 18.53 -23.00 -11.57
CA ARG A 311 19.98 -23.12 -11.76
C ARG A 311 20.79 -23.01 -10.47
N ALA A 312 20.37 -22.13 -9.56
CA ALA A 312 21.12 -21.83 -8.36
C ALA A 312 20.82 -22.79 -7.20
N GLU A 313 19.59 -23.26 -7.09
CA GLU A 313 19.10 -24.02 -5.93
C GLU A 313 18.61 -25.44 -6.28
N ASP A 314 18.58 -25.81 -7.55
CA ASP A 314 18.02 -27.09 -8.02
C ASP A 314 16.59 -27.35 -7.50
N ARG A 315 15.79 -26.28 -7.41
CA ARG A 315 14.41 -26.29 -6.90
C ARG A 315 13.45 -25.84 -8.00
N ASP A 316 12.24 -26.41 -7.99
CA ASP A 316 11.17 -26.00 -8.90
C ASP A 316 10.32 -24.87 -8.30
N PRO A 317 10.39 -23.65 -8.85
CA PRO A 317 9.58 -22.53 -8.37
C PRO A 317 8.08 -22.75 -8.49
N GLU A 318 7.61 -23.55 -9.47
CA GLU A 318 6.19 -23.85 -9.64
C GLU A 318 5.60 -24.68 -8.50
N ALA A 319 6.44 -25.28 -7.65
CA ALA A 319 6.01 -25.96 -6.44
C ALA A 319 5.69 -25.01 -5.27
N MET A 320 6.15 -23.74 -5.35
CA MET A 320 5.99 -22.74 -4.29
C MET A 320 4.75 -21.87 -4.45
N LEU A 321 4.25 -21.74 -5.66
CA LEU A 321 3.21 -20.79 -6.04
C LEU A 321 2.07 -21.51 -6.78
N PRO A 322 0.83 -21.02 -6.67
CA PRO A 322 -0.27 -21.61 -7.41
C PRO A 322 -0.07 -21.40 -8.91
N ARG A 323 -0.47 -22.42 -9.71
CA ARG A 323 -0.44 -22.30 -11.17
C ARG A 323 -1.46 -21.28 -11.68
N GLU A 324 -2.59 -21.17 -11.02
CA GLU A 324 -3.62 -20.20 -11.35
C GLU A 324 -3.50 -19.00 -10.41
N LEU A 325 -3.51 -17.79 -10.97
CA LEU A 325 -3.52 -16.58 -10.18
C LEU A 325 -4.73 -16.57 -9.22
N PRO A 326 -4.56 -16.08 -8.00
CA PRO A 326 -5.66 -15.91 -7.06
C PRO A 326 -6.77 -15.00 -7.59
N GLU A 327 -7.87 -14.88 -6.84
CA GLU A 327 -8.91 -13.89 -7.12
C GLU A 327 -8.29 -12.49 -7.28
N PRO A 328 -8.60 -11.75 -8.36
CA PRO A 328 -7.97 -10.46 -8.63
C PRO A 328 -8.16 -9.45 -7.51
N VAL A 329 -7.10 -8.74 -7.17
CA VAL A 329 -7.19 -7.57 -6.27
C VAL A 329 -8.16 -6.57 -6.87
N THR A 330 -9.16 -6.23 -6.08
CA THR A 330 -10.23 -5.32 -6.52
C THR A 330 -10.32 -4.14 -5.57
N PHE A 331 -10.06 -2.93 -6.09
CA PHE A 331 -10.42 -1.73 -5.37
C PHE A 331 -11.93 -1.61 -5.31
N GLU A 332 -12.47 -1.61 -4.09
CA GLU A 332 -13.89 -1.47 -3.81
C GLU A 332 -14.12 -0.74 -2.48
N GLN A 333 -15.33 -0.28 -2.26
CA GLN A 333 -15.68 0.43 -1.03
C GLN A 333 -15.61 -0.51 0.18
N ASN A 334 -14.79 -0.18 1.16
CA ASN A 334 -14.62 -0.94 2.41
C ASN A 334 -15.36 -0.33 3.61
N LYS A 335 -16.23 0.67 3.39
CA LYS A 335 -16.88 1.46 4.45
C LYS A 335 -17.53 0.62 5.55
N THR A 336 -18.32 -0.38 5.19
CA THR A 336 -18.98 -1.25 6.19
C THR A 336 -17.97 -2.02 7.03
N TYR A 337 -16.91 -2.53 6.41
CA TYR A 337 -15.86 -3.26 7.09
C TYR A 337 -15.08 -2.36 8.05
N ILE A 338 -14.64 -1.20 7.57
CA ILE A 338 -13.92 -0.22 8.38
C ILE A 338 -14.77 0.25 9.56
N ARG A 339 -16.06 0.50 9.36
CA ARG A 339 -16.97 0.86 10.45
C ARG A 339 -17.07 -0.22 11.53
N GLN A 340 -17.04 -1.50 11.16
CA GLN A 340 -17.02 -2.61 12.12
C GLN A 340 -15.71 -2.62 12.90
N LEU A 341 -14.57 -2.42 12.26
CA LEU A 341 -13.27 -2.34 12.92
C LEU A 341 -13.20 -1.13 13.85
N LEU A 342 -13.62 0.04 13.42
CA LEU A 342 -13.71 1.23 14.27
C LEU A 342 -14.53 0.98 15.53
N ALA A 343 -15.69 0.34 15.39
CA ALA A 343 -16.57 0.06 16.54
C ALA A 343 -15.95 -0.90 17.57
N THR A 344 -15.00 -1.73 17.17
CA THR A 344 -14.46 -2.82 18.00
C THR A 344 -12.98 -2.67 18.34
N GLN A 345 -12.20 -1.96 17.54
CA GLN A 345 -10.74 -1.96 17.62
C GLN A 345 -10.10 -0.56 17.71
N ILE A 346 -10.87 0.52 17.63
CA ILE A 346 -10.33 1.90 17.60
C ILE A 346 -9.46 2.21 18.82
N ASP A 347 -9.76 1.60 19.97
CA ASP A 347 -9.04 1.82 21.23
C ASP A 347 -7.88 0.83 21.45
N TYR A 348 -7.60 -0.06 20.49
CA TYR A 348 -6.48 -0.97 20.61
C TYR A 348 -5.17 -0.18 20.51
N THR A 349 -4.25 -0.56 21.39
CA THR A 349 -2.82 -0.26 21.24
C THR A 349 -2.12 -1.56 20.82
N THR A 350 -0.83 -1.56 20.61
CA THR A 350 -0.08 -2.81 20.40
C THR A 350 -0.21 -3.78 21.58
N LEU A 351 -0.46 -3.22 22.78
CA LEU A 351 -0.64 -3.99 24.01
C LEU A 351 -2.02 -4.65 24.06
N GLY A 352 -2.05 -5.94 24.43
CA GLY A 352 -3.30 -6.67 24.63
C GLY A 352 -4.06 -7.07 23.38
N THR A 353 -3.49 -6.86 22.19
CA THR A 353 -4.09 -7.30 20.91
C THR A 353 -3.78 -8.75 20.58
N GLY A 354 -2.81 -9.39 21.28
CA GLY A 354 -2.24 -10.68 20.88
C GLY A 354 -1.21 -10.60 19.76
N ILE A 355 -1.01 -9.40 19.16
CA ILE A 355 -0.06 -9.17 18.08
C ILE A 355 1.36 -8.95 18.64
N VAL A 356 1.46 -8.35 19.80
CA VAL A 356 2.71 -8.05 20.51
C VAL A 356 2.60 -8.58 21.94
N GLN A 357 3.69 -9.09 22.48
CA GLN A 357 3.77 -9.46 23.90
C GLN A 357 3.65 -8.20 24.77
N GLU A 358 3.04 -8.35 25.95
CA GLU A 358 2.89 -7.25 26.90
C GLU A 358 4.25 -6.62 27.23
N ALA A 359 4.34 -5.33 26.97
CA ALA A 359 5.55 -4.52 27.22
C ALA A 359 5.14 -3.13 27.72
N HIS A 360 4.27 -3.07 28.75
CA HIS A 360 3.69 -1.82 29.27
C HIS A 360 4.72 -0.74 29.58
N GLU A 361 5.78 -1.08 30.30
CA GLU A 361 6.83 -0.11 30.66
C GLU A 361 7.51 0.49 29.43
N ARG A 362 7.75 -0.31 28.40
CA ARG A 362 8.37 0.13 27.16
C ARG A 362 7.46 1.02 26.34
N PHE A 363 6.18 0.65 26.24
CA PHE A 363 5.15 1.45 25.57
C PHE A 363 4.97 2.82 26.27
N GLU A 364 4.78 2.83 27.59
CA GLU A 364 4.62 4.06 28.37
C GLU A 364 5.85 4.97 28.24
N ALA A 365 7.06 4.42 28.37
CA ALA A 365 8.30 5.18 28.21
C ALA A 365 8.46 5.78 26.80
N MET A 366 8.00 5.07 25.75
CA MET A 366 8.01 5.60 24.39
C MET A 366 6.96 6.71 24.23
N GLN A 367 5.75 6.52 24.73
CA GLN A 367 4.68 7.53 24.71
C GLN A 367 5.13 8.81 25.42
N ASP A 368 5.70 8.71 26.62
CA ASP A 368 6.21 9.84 27.40
C ASP A 368 7.33 10.59 26.66
N ARG A 369 8.16 9.86 25.93
CA ARG A 369 9.27 10.45 25.17
C ARG A 369 8.82 11.15 23.90
N ILE A 370 8.04 10.46 23.06
CA ILE A 370 7.70 10.95 21.71
C ILE A 370 6.62 12.03 21.77
N ASN A 371 5.71 11.94 22.72
CA ASN A 371 4.61 12.87 22.93
C ASN A 371 4.89 13.86 24.08
N ALA A 372 6.16 14.08 24.45
CA ALA A 372 6.55 15.01 25.54
C ALA A 372 6.03 16.44 25.34
N GLU A 373 5.88 16.85 24.08
CA GLU A 373 5.14 18.00 23.64
C GLU A 373 3.83 17.56 22.99
N ARG A 374 3.04 18.49 22.50
CA ARG A 374 1.77 18.16 21.88
C ARG A 374 1.99 17.55 20.48
N PRO A 375 1.41 16.36 20.15
CA PRO A 375 1.52 15.73 18.85
C PRO A 375 0.98 16.61 17.73
N SER A 376 1.63 16.58 16.56
CA SER A 376 1.24 17.39 15.39
C SER A 376 -0.12 17.00 14.85
N THR A 377 -0.48 15.72 14.94
CA THR A 377 -1.80 15.19 14.55
C THR A 377 -2.93 15.82 15.37
N GLU A 378 -2.73 16.09 16.66
CA GLU A 378 -3.71 16.79 17.50
C GLU A 378 -3.73 18.29 17.24
N ILE A 379 -2.57 18.89 16.96
CA ILE A 379 -2.48 20.32 16.63
C ILE A 379 -3.28 20.62 15.37
N VAL A 380 -3.18 19.77 14.35
CA VAL A 380 -3.91 19.94 13.07
C VAL A 380 -5.42 19.98 13.31
N ILE A 381 -5.95 19.07 14.12
CA ILE A 381 -7.38 19.03 14.40
C ILE A 381 -7.86 20.27 15.15
N ASP A 382 -7.11 20.71 16.15
CA ASP A 382 -7.49 21.89 16.94
C ASP A 382 -7.36 23.19 16.15
N GLU A 383 -6.34 23.35 15.33
CA GLU A 383 -6.20 24.52 14.46
C GLU A 383 -7.29 24.54 13.38
N HIS A 384 -7.64 23.38 12.83
CA HIS A 384 -8.74 23.27 11.88
C HIS A 384 -10.07 23.70 12.55
N ARG A 385 -10.38 23.15 13.74
CA ARG A 385 -11.56 23.53 14.52
C ARG A 385 -11.58 25.03 14.84
N HIS A 386 -10.44 25.59 15.21
CA HIS A 386 -10.31 27.02 15.50
C HIS A 386 -10.62 27.88 14.25
N LYS A 387 -10.18 27.43 13.08
CA LYS A 387 -10.35 28.15 11.80
C LYS A 387 -11.75 28.01 11.21
N PHE A 388 -12.35 26.82 11.28
CA PHE A 388 -13.60 26.50 10.60
C PHE A 388 -14.79 26.26 11.54
N GLY A 389 -14.59 26.17 12.85
CA GLY A 389 -15.64 25.90 13.85
C GLY A 389 -16.02 24.43 14.00
N GLU A 390 -15.52 23.55 13.14
CA GLU A 390 -15.75 22.12 13.18
C GLU A 390 -14.51 21.40 12.62
N GLU A 391 -14.32 20.11 12.93
CA GLU A 391 -13.33 19.28 12.27
C GLU A 391 -13.84 18.79 10.89
N TYR A 392 -12.92 18.51 9.97
CA TYR A 392 -13.28 17.94 8.66
C TYR A 392 -13.89 16.55 8.85
N ARG A 393 -15.00 16.26 8.18
CA ARG A 393 -15.58 14.92 8.12
C ARG A 393 -16.37 14.70 6.83
N LEU A 394 -16.23 13.49 6.28
CA LEU A 394 -17.05 12.98 5.19
C LEU A 394 -17.64 11.63 5.65
N GLU A 395 -18.78 11.71 6.31
CA GLU A 395 -19.54 10.55 6.80
C GLU A 395 -20.69 10.27 5.84
N THR A 396 -20.60 9.20 5.04
CA THR A 396 -21.59 8.86 4.02
C THR A 396 -22.58 7.79 4.45
N GLU A 397 -22.18 6.90 5.38
CA GLU A 397 -23.01 5.80 5.88
C GLU A 397 -23.68 6.15 7.24
N GLY A 398 -23.60 7.41 7.65
CA GLY A 398 -24.16 7.88 8.92
C GLY A 398 -23.09 8.31 9.91
N PRO A 399 -23.48 8.66 11.17
CA PRO A 399 -22.55 9.18 12.16
C PRO A 399 -21.46 8.17 12.50
N HIS A 400 -20.34 8.67 13.04
CA HIS A 400 -19.22 7.85 13.46
C HIS A 400 -19.69 6.63 14.29
N PRO A 401 -19.19 5.39 14.03
CA PRO A 401 -19.64 4.18 14.73
C PRO A 401 -19.37 4.21 16.24
N VAL A 402 -18.34 4.95 16.68
CA VAL A 402 -17.97 5.10 18.10
C VAL A 402 -18.76 6.26 18.72
N PRO A 403 -19.60 6.01 19.76
CA PRO A 403 -20.51 7.04 20.31
C PRO A 403 -19.81 8.33 20.77
N ARG A 404 -18.67 8.23 21.45
CA ARG A 404 -17.93 9.41 21.95
C ARG A 404 -17.37 10.31 20.83
N LEU A 405 -17.30 9.80 19.59
CA LEU A 405 -16.78 10.53 18.43
C LEU A 405 -17.89 11.01 17.48
N ARG A 406 -19.17 10.84 17.85
CA ARG A 406 -20.32 11.29 17.06
C ARG A 406 -20.59 12.78 17.17
N GLU A 407 -20.28 13.35 18.31
CA GLU A 407 -20.58 14.75 18.56
C GLU A 407 -19.58 15.62 17.78
N LYS A 408 -20.09 16.40 16.86
CA LYS A 408 -19.37 17.55 16.30
C LYS A 408 -19.32 18.57 17.43
N PRO A 409 -18.14 18.98 17.90
CA PRO A 409 -18.04 19.76 19.13
C PRO A 409 -18.64 21.17 19.07
N TYR A 410 -19.19 21.59 17.93
CA TYR A 410 -19.84 22.87 17.74
C TYR A 410 -21.01 22.72 16.74
N GLN A 411 -22.21 22.54 17.26
CA GLN A 411 -23.44 22.96 16.57
C GLN A 411 -23.88 24.31 17.10
#